data_8b89372260cc88e7404182618a3ae46e
#
_entry.id   8b89372260cc88e7404182618a3ae46e
#
_cell.length_a   1.000
_cell.length_b   1.000
_cell.length_c   1.000
_cell.angle_alpha   90.00
_cell.angle_beta   90.00
_cell.angle_gamma   90.00
#
_symmetry.space_group_name_H-M   'P 1'
#
loop_
_entity.id
_entity.type
_entity.pdbx_description
1 polymer ?
#
loop_
_entity_poly.entity_id
_entity_poly.type
_entity_poly.pdbx_seq_one_letter_code
_entity_poly.pdbx_strand_id
1 'polypeptide(L)'
;SEELLIIGSPTYAGKLPNKMLPEFQEKLRGEHTPVLLFVSYGNRNFDNSLAELLSVLRTNGFLPLAAAAFACRHAFSDRICPERPRVEELAEARGFAMRAAEALKAADPAVLEAASLAFTVQGDAEAPYYVPKGEDGAPAKFLKAKPLTDLSKCLHCGACAAHCPMGSIDAADTSN
;
A
#
# COMPACT_ATOMS: atom_id res chain seq x y z
N SER A 1 20.47 -15.36 4.38
CA SER A 1 20.69 -13.98 3.89
C SER A 1 20.99 -13.09 5.09
N GLU A 2 21.95 -12.17 4.96
CA GLU A 2 22.21 -11.10 5.95
C GLU A 2 21.28 -9.89 5.72
N GLU A 3 20.39 -9.98 4.74
CA GLU A 3 19.47 -8.93 4.36
C GLU A 3 18.09 -9.12 5.01
N LEU A 4 17.47 -8.02 5.35
CA LEU A 4 16.08 -7.92 5.81
C LEU A 4 15.34 -6.92 4.94
N LEU A 5 14.25 -7.35 4.32
CA LEU A 5 13.34 -6.43 3.65
C LEU A 5 12.28 -5.90 4.64
N ILE A 6 12.05 -4.59 4.63
CA ILE A 6 10.89 -3.97 5.27
C ILE A 6 10.06 -3.34 4.16
N ILE A 7 8.83 -3.79 3.98
CA ILE A 7 7.96 -3.33 2.91
C ILE A 7 6.61 -2.88 3.45
N GLY A 8 6.13 -1.76 2.93
CA GLY A 8 4.82 -1.23 3.27
C GLY A 8 4.04 -0.80 2.04
N SER A 9 2.71 -0.85 2.14
CA SER A 9 1.81 -0.37 1.10
C SER A 9 0.59 0.33 1.70
N PRO A 10 0.03 1.35 1.05
CA PRO A 10 -1.30 1.82 1.39
C PRO A 10 -2.35 0.81 0.97
N THR A 11 -3.52 0.88 1.62
CA THR A 11 -4.71 0.11 1.26
C THR A 11 -5.62 0.95 0.37
N TYR A 12 -5.90 0.48 -0.83
CA TYR A 12 -6.85 1.09 -1.75
C TYR A 12 -8.01 0.14 -2.02
N ALA A 13 -9.21 0.54 -1.63
CA ALA A 13 -10.42 -0.29 -1.76
C ALA A 13 -10.24 -1.73 -1.22
N GLY A 14 -9.57 -1.85 -0.07
CA GLY A 14 -9.36 -3.11 0.63
C GLY A 14 -8.26 -4.02 0.10
N LYS A 15 -7.49 -3.57 -0.88
CA LYS A 15 -6.39 -4.30 -1.53
C LYS A 15 -5.15 -3.42 -1.68
N LEU A 16 -4.08 -3.96 -2.24
CA LEU A 16 -2.93 -3.16 -2.68
C LEU A 16 -3.31 -2.25 -3.85
N PRO A 17 -2.66 -1.10 -4.04
CA PRO A 17 -2.92 -0.26 -5.19
C PRO A 17 -2.68 -1.02 -6.50
N ASN A 18 -3.71 -1.10 -7.34
CA ASN A 18 -3.67 -1.89 -8.58
C ASN A 18 -2.56 -1.48 -9.56
N LYS A 19 -2.08 -0.24 -9.48
CA LYS A 19 -0.97 0.25 -10.30
C LYS A 19 0.40 -0.18 -9.77
N MET A 20 0.50 -0.44 -8.46
CA MET A 20 1.74 -0.89 -7.82
C MET A 20 1.85 -2.41 -7.75
N LEU A 21 0.72 -3.12 -7.81
CA LEU A 21 0.69 -4.57 -7.67
C LEU A 21 1.58 -5.30 -8.70
N PRO A 22 1.58 -4.95 -10.01
CA PRO A 22 2.49 -5.54 -10.99
C PRO A 22 3.98 -5.31 -10.65
N GLU A 23 4.33 -4.13 -10.14
CA GLU A 23 5.70 -3.82 -9.72
C GLU A 23 6.17 -4.76 -8.61
N PHE A 24 5.30 -5.02 -7.63
CA PHE A 24 5.60 -5.96 -6.55
C PHE A 24 5.67 -7.40 -7.05
N GLN A 25 4.77 -7.80 -7.93
CA GLN A 25 4.72 -9.16 -8.47
C GLN A 25 5.89 -9.48 -9.41
N GLU A 26 6.35 -8.51 -10.18
CA GLU A 26 7.32 -8.74 -11.25
C GLU A 26 8.75 -8.38 -10.86
N LYS A 27 8.94 -7.33 -10.02
CA LYS A 27 10.27 -6.77 -9.76
C LYS A 27 10.85 -7.12 -8.39
N LEU A 28 10.02 -7.44 -7.40
CA LEU A 28 10.52 -7.92 -6.12
C LEU A 28 10.91 -9.39 -6.23
N ARG A 29 12.11 -9.72 -5.78
CA ARG A 29 12.58 -11.10 -5.68
C ARG A 29 13.39 -11.29 -4.40
N GLY A 30 13.10 -12.36 -3.71
CA GLY A 30 13.82 -12.79 -2.52
C GLY A 30 14.41 -14.19 -2.72
N GLU A 31 15.51 -14.46 -2.08
CA GLU A 31 16.15 -15.78 -2.00
C GLU A 31 16.14 -16.22 -0.54
N HIS A 32 14.98 -16.66 -0.03
CA HIS A 32 14.74 -16.91 1.39
C HIS A 32 15.05 -15.67 2.26
N THR A 33 14.77 -14.48 1.71
CA THR A 33 15.04 -13.21 2.38
C THR A 33 13.96 -12.93 3.42
N PRO A 34 14.30 -12.74 4.70
CA PRO A 34 13.36 -12.35 5.73
C PRO A 34 12.64 -11.04 5.38
N VAL A 35 11.34 -10.96 5.64
CA VAL A 35 10.58 -9.74 5.38
C VAL A 35 9.61 -9.38 6.50
N LEU A 36 9.59 -8.11 6.86
CA LEU A 36 8.57 -7.49 7.68
C LEU A 36 7.64 -6.71 6.76
N LEU A 37 6.34 -6.95 6.88
CA LEU A 37 5.36 -6.33 6.00
C LEU A 37 4.33 -5.54 6.79
N PHE A 38 3.87 -4.43 6.21
CA PHE A 38 2.80 -3.65 6.81
C PHE A 38 1.93 -2.98 5.75
N VAL A 39 0.71 -2.63 6.15
CA VAL A 39 -0.18 -1.79 5.35
C VAL A 39 -0.65 -0.60 6.15
N SER A 40 -0.91 0.51 5.48
CA SER A 40 -1.58 1.66 6.06
C SER A 40 -2.99 1.82 5.45
N TYR A 41 -3.93 2.32 6.25
CA TYR A 41 -5.30 2.50 5.80
C TYR A 41 -5.96 3.73 6.43
N GLY A 42 -6.94 4.30 5.71
CA GLY A 42 -7.61 5.56 6.07
C GLY A 42 -8.82 5.37 6.96
N ASN A 43 -8.68 4.72 8.12
CA ASN A 43 -9.68 4.57 9.20
C ASN A 43 -10.90 3.67 8.95
N ARG A 44 -11.17 3.19 7.75
CA ARG A 44 -12.26 2.23 7.56
C ARG A 44 -11.84 0.82 7.96
N ASN A 45 -11.02 0.21 7.14
CA ASN A 45 -10.45 -1.13 7.30
C ASN A 45 -9.33 -1.33 6.27
N PHE A 46 -8.41 -2.25 6.53
CA PHE A 46 -7.40 -2.68 5.57
C PHE A 46 -7.86 -3.91 4.76
N ASP A 47 -8.99 -4.53 5.13
CA ASP A 47 -9.62 -5.68 4.48
C ASP A 47 -8.60 -6.77 4.10
N ASN A 48 -8.37 -6.95 2.80
CA ASN A 48 -7.55 -8.02 2.23
C ASN A 48 -6.14 -7.57 1.81
N SER A 49 -5.79 -6.29 1.98
CA SER A 49 -4.51 -5.75 1.48
C SER A 49 -3.29 -6.42 2.11
N LEU A 50 -3.37 -6.76 3.40
CA LEU A 50 -2.27 -7.44 4.09
C LEU A 50 -2.10 -8.89 3.63
N ALA A 51 -3.21 -9.59 3.39
CA ALA A 51 -3.21 -10.95 2.85
C ALA A 51 -2.67 -10.99 1.41
N GLU A 52 -3.04 -10.01 0.58
CA GLU A 52 -2.51 -9.89 -0.78
C GLU A 52 -1.01 -9.62 -0.78
N LEU A 53 -0.53 -8.70 0.07
CA LEU A 53 0.90 -8.42 0.21
C LEU A 53 1.68 -9.66 0.67
N LEU A 54 1.16 -10.39 1.66
CA LEU A 54 1.74 -11.64 2.13
C LEU A 54 1.85 -12.68 1.00
N SER A 55 0.78 -12.85 0.21
CA SER A 55 0.74 -13.79 -0.92
C SER A 55 1.80 -13.45 -1.97
N VAL A 56 1.90 -12.18 -2.36
CA VAL A 56 2.90 -11.70 -3.33
C VAL A 56 4.31 -11.96 -2.83
N LEU A 57 4.61 -11.63 -1.58
CA LEU A 57 5.95 -11.80 -1.02
C LEU A 57 6.37 -13.27 -0.94
N ARG A 58 5.47 -14.16 -0.55
CA ARG A 58 5.73 -15.61 -0.55
C ARG A 58 6.01 -16.14 -1.94
N THR A 59 5.16 -15.78 -2.91
CA THR A 59 5.34 -16.19 -4.31
C THR A 59 6.69 -15.73 -4.87
N ASN A 60 7.18 -14.61 -4.38
CA ASN A 60 8.44 -14.00 -4.81
C ASN A 60 9.68 -14.45 -4.01
N GLY A 61 9.56 -15.46 -3.15
CA GLY A 61 10.68 -16.10 -2.47
C GLY A 61 11.13 -15.42 -1.17
N PHE A 62 10.29 -14.57 -0.58
CA PHE A 62 10.54 -13.98 0.74
C PHE A 62 10.04 -14.86 1.87
N LEU A 63 10.60 -14.66 3.06
CA LEU A 63 10.19 -15.30 4.32
C LEU A 63 9.46 -14.25 5.20
N PRO A 64 8.14 -14.16 5.15
CA PRO A 64 7.38 -13.24 6.01
C PRO A 64 7.46 -13.65 7.48
N LEU A 65 7.88 -12.72 8.35
CA LEU A 65 8.11 -13.00 9.77
C LEU A 65 7.18 -12.21 10.68
N ALA A 66 6.78 -11.01 10.28
CA ALA A 66 5.84 -10.20 11.05
C ALA A 66 5.06 -9.27 10.13
N ALA A 67 3.82 -9.00 10.51
CA ALA A 67 2.92 -8.10 9.78
C ALA A 67 2.22 -7.12 10.71
N ALA A 68 1.90 -5.94 10.19
CA ALA A 68 1.10 -4.94 10.89
C ALA A 68 0.19 -4.18 9.93
N ALA A 69 -0.89 -3.60 10.49
CA ALA A 69 -1.75 -2.67 9.77
C ALA A 69 -1.93 -1.40 10.62
N PHE A 70 -1.61 -0.24 10.06
CA PHE A 70 -1.64 1.02 10.77
C PHE A 70 -2.73 1.95 10.23
N ALA A 71 -3.59 2.41 11.13
CA ALA A 71 -4.57 3.43 10.80
C ALA A 71 -3.89 4.79 10.65
N CYS A 72 -4.12 5.45 9.52
CA CYS A 72 -3.55 6.75 9.19
C CYS A 72 -4.65 7.72 8.75
N ARG A 73 -4.32 9.00 8.63
CA ARG A 73 -5.21 10.00 8.04
C ARG A 73 -5.69 9.54 6.66
N HIS A 74 -6.96 9.76 6.36
CA HIS A 74 -7.50 9.40 5.05
C HIS A 74 -6.93 10.30 3.95
N ALA A 75 -6.45 9.70 2.85
CA ALA A 75 -5.76 10.44 1.78
C ALA A 75 -6.66 11.45 1.05
N PHE A 76 -7.98 11.20 0.99
CA PHE A 76 -8.93 12.04 0.23
C PHE A 76 -9.74 13.00 1.10
N SER A 77 -9.55 13.02 2.41
CA SER A 77 -10.38 13.83 3.29
C SER A 77 -9.66 14.27 4.56
N ASP A 78 -9.57 15.57 4.75
CA ASP A 78 -9.08 16.17 5.99
C ASP A 78 -10.10 16.14 7.14
N ARG A 79 -11.30 15.59 6.89
CA ARG A 79 -12.35 15.41 7.90
C ARG A 79 -12.31 14.04 8.57
N ILE A 80 -11.57 13.08 8.02
CA ILE A 80 -11.49 11.72 8.53
C ILE A 80 -10.16 11.55 9.25
N CYS A 81 -10.22 11.65 10.58
CA CYS A 81 -9.09 11.47 11.50
C CYS A 81 -7.82 12.19 11.03
N PRO A 82 -7.88 13.53 10.85
CA PRO A 82 -6.73 14.30 10.35
C PRO A 82 -5.52 14.24 11.28
N GLU A 83 -5.74 13.92 12.56
CA GLU A 83 -4.72 13.81 13.61
C GLU A 83 -3.92 12.50 13.58
N ARG A 84 -4.31 11.54 12.74
CA ARG A 84 -3.57 10.27 12.66
C ARG A 84 -2.35 10.35 11.72
N PRO A 85 -1.24 9.66 12.02
CA PRO A 85 -1.03 8.80 13.22
C PRO A 85 -0.82 9.64 14.49
N ARG A 86 -1.44 9.24 15.58
CA ARG A 86 -1.24 9.80 16.92
C ARG A 86 -0.04 9.16 17.61
N VAL A 87 0.23 9.59 18.85
CA VAL A 87 1.32 9.04 19.68
C VAL A 87 1.13 7.52 19.89
N GLU A 88 -0.12 7.07 20.05
CA GLU A 88 -0.46 5.67 20.26
C GLU A 88 -0.13 4.82 19.04
N GLU A 89 -0.55 5.22 17.85
CA GLU A 89 -0.24 4.50 16.61
C GLU A 89 1.27 4.49 16.31
N LEU A 90 1.96 5.58 16.64
CA LEU A 90 3.42 5.63 16.52
C LEU A 90 4.12 4.71 17.54
N ALA A 91 3.57 4.59 18.76
CA ALA A 91 4.07 3.66 19.76
C ALA A 91 3.84 2.20 19.34
N GLU A 92 2.69 1.88 18.73
CA GLU A 92 2.41 0.57 18.16
C GLU A 92 3.40 0.22 17.05
N ALA A 93 3.69 1.15 16.14
CA ALA A 93 4.65 0.94 15.06
C ALA A 93 6.07 0.71 15.60
N ARG A 94 6.49 1.46 16.62
CA ARG A 94 7.77 1.24 17.31
C ARG A 94 7.79 -0.12 18.00
N GLY A 95 6.73 -0.47 18.73
CA GLY A 95 6.61 -1.76 19.39
C GLY A 95 6.68 -2.94 18.39
N PHE A 96 6.05 -2.81 17.24
CA PHE A 96 6.16 -3.76 16.14
C PHE A 96 7.61 -3.93 15.68
N ALA A 97 8.29 -2.83 15.37
CA ALA A 97 9.69 -2.86 14.92
C ALA A 97 10.65 -3.45 15.97
N MET A 98 10.46 -3.11 17.24
CA MET A 98 11.29 -3.64 18.33
C MET A 98 11.10 -5.15 18.52
N ARG A 99 9.86 -5.65 18.54
CA ARG A 99 9.60 -7.09 18.67
C ARG A 99 10.15 -7.87 17.48
N ALA A 100 10.02 -7.34 16.27
CA ALA A 100 10.58 -7.94 15.08
C ALA A 100 12.12 -8.00 15.13
N ALA A 101 12.76 -6.92 15.56
CA ALA A 101 14.22 -6.87 15.71
C ALA A 101 14.74 -7.88 16.74
N GLU A 102 14.06 -8.01 17.89
CA GLU A 102 14.45 -9.01 18.90
C GLU A 102 14.26 -10.45 18.41
N ALA A 103 13.17 -10.72 17.72
CA ALA A 103 12.93 -12.04 17.12
C ALA A 103 14.01 -12.42 16.10
N LEU A 104 14.43 -11.48 15.28
CA LEU A 104 15.46 -11.68 14.26
C LEU A 104 16.86 -11.92 14.87
N LYS A 105 17.23 -11.23 15.93
CA LYS A 105 18.53 -11.40 16.59
C LYS A 105 18.73 -12.79 17.20
N ALA A 106 17.65 -13.40 17.66
CA ALA A 106 17.69 -14.67 18.38
C ALA A 106 17.49 -15.90 17.48
N ALA A 107 17.21 -15.74 16.19
CA ALA A 107 16.67 -16.80 15.37
C ALA A 107 17.73 -17.49 14.51
N ASP A 108 17.78 -18.81 14.60
CA ASP A 108 18.41 -19.69 13.62
C ASP A 108 17.65 -19.63 12.28
N PRO A 109 18.34 -19.69 11.12
CA PRO A 109 17.68 -19.67 9.81
C PRO A 109 16.57 -20.71 9.62
N ALA A 110 16.76 -21.93 10.15
CA ALA A 110 15.74 -22.98 10.07
C ALA A 110 14.47 -22.63 10.90
N VAL A 111 14.65 -21.94 12.03
CA VAL A 111 13.54 -21.45 12.86
C VAL A 111 12.79 -20.33 12.13
N LEU A 112 13.48 -19.43 11.46
CA LEU A 112 12.85 -18.37 10.66
C LEU A 112 12.04 -18.95 9.50
N GLU A 113 12.54 -19.95 8.81
CA GLU A 113 11.84 -20.63 7.72
C GLU A 113 10.56 -21.32 8.23
N ALA A 114 10.67 -22.09 9.30
CA ALA A 114 9.52 -22.74 9.92
C ALA A 114 8.46 -21.71 10.41
N ALA A 115 8.90 -20.63 11.03
CA ALA A 115 8.01 -19.54 11.47
C ALA A 115 7.33 -18.87 10.28
N SER A 116 8.03 -18.63 9.19
CA SER A 116 7.47 -18.04 7.96
C SER A 116 6.43 -18.95 7.31
N LEU A 117 6.64 -20.26 7.28
CA LEU A 117 5.66 -21.21 6.74
C LEU A 117 4.37 -21.23 7.56
N ALA A 118 4.48 -21.14 8.88
CA ALA A 118 3.33 -21.10 9.78
C ALA A 118 2.66 -19.71 9.87
N PHE A 119 3.31 -18.68 9.37
CA PHE A 119 2.85 -17.30 9.50
C PHE A 119 1.59 -17.05 8.66
N THR A 120 0.58 -16.48 9.26
CA THR A 120 -0.70 -16.14 8.59
C THR A 120 -1.15 -14.74 8.98
N VAL A 121 -1.97 -14.13 8.14
CA VAL A 121 -2.66 -12.88 8.42
C VAL A 121 -4.14 -13.03 8.09
N GLN A 122 -4.95 -12.15 8.66
CA GLN A 122 -6.38 -12.10 8.33
C GLN A 122 -6.59 -11.56 6.91
N GLY A 123 -7.57 -12.11 6.20
CA GLY A 123 -8.01 -11.68 4.88
C GLY A 123 -7.88 -12.79 3.83
N ASP A 124 -8.35 -12.46 2.64
CA ASP A 124 -8.30 -13.31 1.45
C ASP A 124 -7.55 -12.59 0.33
N ALA A 125 -6.40 -13.14 -0.08
CA ALA A 125 -5.56 -12.56 -1.12
C ALA A 125 -6.26 -12.48 -2.49
N GLU A 126 -7.19 -13.41 -2.76
CA GLU A 126 -7.92 -13.51 -4.03
C GLU A 126 -9.22 -12.69 -4.05
N ALA A 127 -9.62 -12.11 -2.91
CA ALA A 127 -10.83 -11.31 -2.84
C ALA A 127 -10.79 -10.11 -3.81
N PRO A 128 -11.93 -9.72 -4.37
CA PRO A 128 -12.01 -8.54 -5.23
C PRO A 128 -11.81 -7.24 -4.44
N TYR A 129 -11.52 -6.16 -5.16
CA TYR A 129 -11.52 -4.82 -4.57
C TYR A 129 -12.88 -4.49 -3.97
N TYR A 130 -12.87 -3.82 -2.82
CA TYR A 130 -14.09 -3.29 -2.22
C TYR A 130 -14.73 -2.28 -3.19
N VAL A 131 -16.03 -2.44 -3.41
CA VAL A 131 -16.81 -1.50 -4.21
C VAL A 131 -17.55 -0.55 -3.27
N PRO A 132 -17.18 0.74 -3.19
CA PRO A 132 -17.91 1.72 -2.41
C PRO A 132 -19.37 1.81 -2.85
N LYS A 133 -20.26 2.07 -1.90
CA LYS A 133 -21.68 2.29 -2.18
C LYS A 133 -22.03 3.74 -1.98
N GLY A 134 -22.92 4.25 -2.83
CA GLY A 134 -23.58 5.54 -2.65
C GLY A 134 -24.63 5.50 -1.52
N GLU A 135 -25.25 6.63 -1.25
CA GLU A 135 -26.32 6.75 -0.24
C GLU A 135 -27.54 5.88 -0.58
N ASP A 136 -27.78 5.62 -1.84
CA ASP A 136 -28.81 4.73 -2.37
C ASP A 136 -28.47 3.23 -2.25
N GLY A 137 -27.29 2.89 -1.70
CA GLY A 137 -26.78 1.54 -1.59
C GLY A 137 -26.28 0.92 -2.90
N ALA A 138 -26.38 1.61 -4.02
CA ALA A 138 -25.84 1.17 -5.30
C ALA A 138 -24.33 1.37 -5.36
N PRO A 139 -23.59 0.60 -6.21
CA PRO A 139 -22.18 0.83 -6.41
C PRO A 139 -21.88 2.27 -6.80
N ALA A 140 -20.95 2.91 -6.07
CA ALA A 140 -20.56 4.29 -6.37
C ALA A 140 -19.91 4.35 -7.76
N LYS A 141 -20.35 5.30 -8.56
CA LYS A 141 -19.72 5.60 -9.85
C LYS A 141 -18.50 6.50 -9.60
N PHE A 142 -17.33 6.00 -9.93
CA PHE A 142 -16.13 6.84 -9.93
C PHE A 142 -16.25 7.84 -11.09
N LEU A 143 -16.29 9.12 -10.76
CA LEU A 143 -16.19 10.17 -11.76
C LEU A 143 -14.79 10.08 -12.38
N LYS A 144 -14.75 9.77 -13.66
CA LYS A 144 -13.53 9.94 -14.46
C LYS A 144 -13.39 11.43 -14.78
N ALA A 145 -13.06 12.22 -13.76
CA ALA A 145 -12.78 13.63 -13.96
C ALA A 145 -11.48 13.77 -14.76
N LYS A 146 -11.56 14.43 -15.90
CA LYS A 146 -10.38 14.87 -16.64
C LYS A 146 -10.24 16.39 -16.44
N PRO A 147 -9.04 16.91 -16.21
CA PRO A 147 -8.83 18.35 -16.26
C PRO A 147 -9.15 18.84 -17.68
N LEU A 148 -9.87 19.95 -17.76
CA LEU A 148 -10.15 20.60 -19.04
C LEU A 148 -9.34 21.88 -19.10
N THR A 149 -8.58 22.06 -20.18
CA THR A 149 -7.84 23.29 -20.42
C THR A 149 -8.76 24.36 -21.00
N ASP A 150 -8.86 25.50 -20.34
CA ASP A 150 -9.50 26.68 -20.92
C ASP A 150 -8.53 27.32 -21.92
N LEU A 151 -8.73 26.99 -23.20
CA LEU A 151 -7.86 27.46 -24.30
C LEU A 151 -7.84 28.98 -24.44
N SER A 152 -8.88 29.68 -23.98
CA SER A 152 -8.92 31.15 -24.01
C SER A 152 -7.97 31.80 -23.00
N LYS A 153 -7.56 31.03 -21.97
CA LYS A 153 -6.62 31.46 -20.92
C LYS A 153 -5.26 30.79 -21.01
N CYS A 154 -5.14 29.77 -21.83
CA CYS A 154 -3.91 28.99 -21.95
C CYS A 154 -2.83 29.80 -22.69
N LEU A 155 -1.70 30.00 -22.05
CA LEU A 155 -0.52 30.68 -22.63
C LEU A 155 0.44 29.70 -23.30
N HIS A 156 0.12 28.44 -23.39
CA HIS A 156 0.99 27.38 -23.92
C HIS A 156 2.40 27.34 -23.28
N CYS A 157 2.49 27.71 -22.00
CA CYS A 157 3.79 27.80 -21.30
C CYS A 157 4.33 26.45 -20.82
N GLY A 158 3.58 25.33 -20.97
CA GLY A 158 4.01 23.98 -20.58
C GLY A 158 4.07 23.72 -19.06
N ALA A 159 3.73 24.68 -18.21
CA ALA A 159 3.83 24.53 -16.75
C ALA A 159 3.00 23.34 -16.22
N CYS A 160 1.82 23.12 -16.77
CA CYS A 160 0.97 21.99 -16.39
C CYS A 160 1.62 20.63 -16.70
N ALA A 161 2.29 20.50 -17.83
CA ALA A 161 3.03 19.30 -18.18
C ALA A 161 4.26 19.11 -17.28
N ALA A 162 5.01 20.19 -17.03
CA ALA A 162 6.21 20.15 -16.19
C ALA A 162 5.89 19.79 -14.71
N HIS A 163 4.73 20.17 -14.20
CA HIS A 163 4.29 19.89 -12.83
C HIS A 163 3.40 18.66 -12.70
N CYS A 164 3.06 17.97 -13.79
CA CYS A 164 2.25 16.76 -13.72
C CYS A 164 3.06 15.58 -13.15
N PRO A 165 2.79 15.10 -11.94
CA PRO A 165 3.55 14.02 -11.33
C PRO A 165 3.36 12.68 -12.06
N MET A 166 2.31 12.58 -12.88
CA MET A 166 1.97 11.37 -13.64
C MET A 166 2.51 11.41 -15.08
N GLY A 167 3.11 12.52 -15.51
CA GLY A 167 3.55 12.69 -16.88
C GLY A 167 2.45 12.53 -17.94
N SER A 168 1.19 12.79 -17.56
CA SER A 168 0.00 12.52 -18.41
C SER A 168 -0.47 13.73 -19.23
N ILE A 169 0.26 14.83 -19.20
CA ILE A 169 -0.03 16.03 -19.99
C ILE A 169 1.07 16.21 -21.02
N ASP A 170 0.71 16.21 -22.29
CA ASP A 170 1.66 16.49 -23.37
C ASP A 170 2.01 17.99 -23.37
N ALA A 171 3.31 18.31 -23.35
CA ALA A 171 3.77 19.69 -23.41
C ALA A 171 3.48 20.36 -24.77
N ALA A 172 3.37 19.57 -25.84
CA ALA A 172 3.06 20.04 -27.18
C ALA A 172 1.55 20.18 -27.41
N ASP A 173 0.74 19.41 -26.67
CA ASP A 173 -0.72 19.48 -26.74
C ASP A 173 -1.33 19.47 -25.32
N THR A 174 -1.53 20.66 -24.79
CA THR A 174 -2.14 20.86 -23.48
C THR A 174 -3.68 20.90 -23.51
N SER A 175 -4.30 20.53 -24.61
CA SER A 175 -5.76 20.55 -24.79
C SER A 175 -6.47 19.37 -24.13
N ASN A 176 -5.74 18.37 -23.65
CA ASN A 176 -6.27 17.17 -22.97
C ASN A 176 -6.21 17.26 -21.46
#